data_c113f468a665cf7f49580eb69d76eac8
#
_entry.id   c113f468a665cf7f49580eb69d76eac8
#
_cell.length_a   1.000
_cell.length_b   1.000
_cell.length_c   1.000
_cell.angle_alpha   90.00
_cell.angle_beta   90.00
_cell.angle_gamma   90.00
#
_symmetry.space_group_name_H-M   'P 1'
#
loop_
_entity.id
_entity.type
_entity.pdbx_description
1 polymer ?
#
loop_
_entity_poly.entity_id
_entity_poly.type
_entity_poly.pdbx_seq_one_letter_code
_entity_poly.pdbx_strand_id
1 'polypeptide(L)'
;MKYKKSPLDIFLQNQIDKNKNMLKQTIDTALQEEQACLEEISKAINHCKTNISKCNKLLEGKDISRVSLLSEKKIAFQDNLDIWNMFGHIQMASIEMKQYTKKISMDNDNWSRHENIKAAYTSIYETSKNIIDSTAKVIKFVVSNYPNIDCATLKDRRKELTKFRENNADTLKNIRNTISAHRDKDVTVQIDMIENVHLSDALLLISEYEQILNELGGAVSPIKQLGISRLQSVFG
;
A
#
# COMPACT_ATOMS: atom_id res chain seq x y z
N MET A 1 30.90 9.46 -16.68
CA MET A 1 29.84 8.89 -17.53
C MET A 1 28.76 9.93 -17.74
N LYS A 2 28.25 10.12 -18.95
CA LYS A 2 27.18 11.09 -19.22
C LYS A 2 25.87 10.31 -19.33
N TYR A 3 25.04 10.38 -18.30
CA TYR A 3 23.66 9.93 -18.34
C TYR A 3 22.95 10.57 -19.55
N LYS A 4 22.46 9.74 -20.47
CA LYS A 4 21.79 10.20 -21.67
C LYS A 4 20.30 10.36 -21.35
N LYS A 5 19.92 11.56 -20.89
CA LYS A 5 18.49 11.87 -20.63
C LYS A 5 17.69 11.71 -21.92
N SER A 6 16.55 11.02 -21.84
CA SER A 6 15.62 10.98 -22.94
C SER A 6 15.01 12.36 -23.21
N PRO A 7 14.50 12.65 -24.41
CA PRO A 7 13.80 13.92 -24.65
C PRO A 7 12.62 14.12 -23.70
N LEU A 8 11.94 13.05 -23.33
CA LEU A 8 10.83 13.08 -22.38
C LEU A 8 11.31 13.40 -20.96
N ASP A 9 12.44 12.85 -20.51
CA ASP A 9 13.02 13.17 -19.22
C ASP A 9 13.41 14.65 -19.13
N ILE A 10 13.96 15.22 -20.19
CA ILE A 10 14.32 16.65 -20.26
C ILE A 10 13.05 17.51 -20.17
N PHE A 11 12.01 17.15 -20.91
CA PHE A 11 10.74 17.86 -20.88
C PHE A 11 10.11 17.81 -19.49
N LEU A 12 10.01 16.63 -18.89
CA LEU A 12 9.45 16.44 -17.54
C LEU A 12 10.26 17.20 -16.49
N GLN A 13 11.58 17.15 -16.55
CA GLN A 13 12.43 17.91 -15.64
C GLN A 13 12.14 19.42 -15.72
N ASN A 14 12.04 19.94 -16.93
CA ASN A 14 11.74 21.36 -17.12
C ASN A 14 10.35 21.74 -16.56
N GLN A 15 9.34 20.87 -16.70
CA GLN A 15 8.01 21.07 -16.12
C GLN A 15 8.03 21.01 -14.59
N ILE A 16 8.77 20.05 -14.02
CA ILE A 16 8.96 19.93 -12.58
C ILE A 16 9.64 21.19 -12.04
N ASP A 17 10.74 21.63 -12.65
CA ASP A 17 11.51 22.79 -12.19
C ASP A 17 10.67 24.07 -12.25
N LYS A 18 9.85 24.23 -13.29
CA LYS A 18 8.94 25.37 -13.45
C LYS A 18 7.86 25.43 -12.37
N ASN A 19 7.38 24.26 -11.93
CA ASN A 19 6.25 24.15 -11.00
C ASN A 19 6.68 23.63 -9.60
N LYS A 20 7.97 23.62 -9.31
CA LYS A 20 8.58 22.93 -8.13
C LYS A 20 7.90 23.29 -6.81
N ASN A 21 7.65 24.57 -6.56
CA ASN A 21 7.04 25.00 -5.30
C ASN A 21 5.59 24.55 -5.17
N MET A 22 4.80 24.64 -6.24
CA MET A 22 3.40 24.22 -6.27
C MET A 22 3.32 22.69 -6.09
N LEU A 23 4.14 21.94 -6.81
CA LEU A 23 4.19 20.47 -6.69
C LEU A 23 4.56 20.05 -5.27
N LYS A 24 5.59 20.68 -4.68
CA LYS A 24 5.98 20.42 -3.30
C LYS A 24 4.83 20.68 -2.33
N GLN A 25 4.17 21.82 -2.41
CA GLN A 25 3.06 22.18 -1.53
C GLN A 25 1.89 21.19 -1.68
N THR A 26 1.54 20.81 -2.90
CA THR A 26 0.47 19.84 -3.16
C THR A 26 0.78 18.48 -2.53
N ILE A 27 2.01 17.98 -2.71
CA ILE A 27 2.41 16.70 -2.12
C ILE A 27 2.46 16.80 -0.59
N ASP A 28 2.97 17.87 -0.02
CA ASP A 28 3.06 18.05 1.43
C ASP A 28 1.67 18.09 2.08
N THR A 29 0.69 18.77 1.47
CA THR A 29 -0.70 18.78 1.93
C THR A 29 -1.30 17.36 1.89
N ALA A 30 -1.16 16.66 0.77
CA ALA A 30 -1.66 15.30 0.64
C ALA A 30 -1.02 14.34 1.65
N LEU A 31 0.30 14.48 1.90
CA LEU A 31 0.99 13.67 2.91
C LEU A 31 0.46 13.91 4.33
N GLN A 32 0.15 15.16 4.69
CA GLN A 32 -0.42 15.49 6.00
C GLN A 32 -1.80 14.84 6.20
N GLU A 33 -2.67 14.92 5.18
CA GLU A 33 -4.00 14.31 5.22
C GLU A 33 -3.92 12.80 5.34
N GLU A 34 -3.03 12.15 4.57
CA GLU A 34 -2.86 10.71 4.61
C GLU A 34 -2.22 10.21 5.92
N GLN A 35 -1.30 10.97 6.49
CA GLN A 35 -0.72 10.65 7.79
C GLN A 35 -1.77 10.70 8.91
N ALA A 36 -2.65 11.70 8.91
CA ALA A 36 -3.76 11.77 9.84
C ALA A 36 -4.70 10.56 9.70
N CYS A 37 -5.01 10.15 8.47
CA CYS A 37 -5.79 8.93 8.22
C CYS A 37 -5.09 7.67 8.75
N LEU A 38 -3.78 7.54 8.56
CA LEU A 38 -3.00 6.40 9.06
C LEU A 38 -2.99 6.32 10.59
N GLU A 39 -2.98 7.46 11.28
CA GLU A 39 -3.11 7.49 12.74
C GLU A 39 -4.45 6.94 13.22
N GLU A 40 -5.56 7.28 12.56
CA GLU A 40 -6.88 6.72 12.86
C GLU A 40 -6.92 5.20 12.63
N ILE A 41 -6.37 4.74 11.52
CA ILE A 41 -6.24 3.32 11.20
C ILE A 41 -5.44 2.60 12.30
N SER A 42 -4.32 3.18 12.72
CA SER A 42 -3.47 2.61 13.79
C SER A 42 -4.24 2.48 15.12
N LYS A 43 -5.03 3.48 15.50
CA LYS A 43 -5.89 3.43 16.69
C LYS A 43 -6.91 2.30 16.59
N ALA A 44 -7.55 2.13 15.43
CA ALA A 44 -8.53 1.07 15.20
C ALA A 44 -7.88 -0.33 15.25
N ILE A 45 -6.71 -0.51 14.64
CA ILE A 45 -5.93 -1.76 14.70
C ILE A 45 -5.59 -2.10 16.16
N ASN A 46 -5.09 -1.14 16.92
CA ASN A 46 -4.71 -1.34 18.33
C ASN A 46 -5.93 -1.68 19.19
N HIS A 47 -7.08 -1.04 18.93
CA HIS A 47 -8.35 -1.39 19.58
C HIS A 47 -8.73 -2.85 19.32
N CYS A 48 -8.70 -3.31 18.08
CA CYS A 48 -9.00 -4.70 17.73
C CYS A 48 -8.04 -5.68 18.41
N LYS A 49 -6.73 -5.46 18.33
CA LYS A 49 -5.70 -6.30 18.96
C LYS A 49 -5.89 -6.41 20.48
N THR A 50 -6.16 -5.30 21.15
CA THR A 50 -6.40 -5.26 22.59
C THR A 50 -7.61 -6.09 22.98
N ASN A 51 -8.72 -5.99 22.23
CA ASN A 51 -9.93 -6.74 22.53
C ASN A 51 -9.80 -8.23 22.17
N ILE A 52 -9.10 -8.60 21.12
CA ILE A 52 -8.74 -10.01 20.83
C ILE A 52 -7.96 -10.60 22.01
N SER A 53 -6.95 -9.87 22.53
CA SER A 53 -6.18 -10.32 23.68
C SER A 53 -7.03 -10.49 24.93
N LYS A 54 -7.98 -9.57 25.21
CA LYS A 54 -8.95 -9.72 26.32
C LYS A 54 -9.84 -10.94 26.14
N CYS A 55 -10.37 -11.19 24.94
CA CYS A 55 -11.17 -12.39 24.65
C CYS A 55 -10.37 -13.67 24.88
N ASN A 56 -9.11 -13.72 24.45
CA ASN A 56 -8.24 -14.87 24.67
C ASN A 56 -8.05 -15.17 26.16
N LYS A 57 -7.71 -14.15 26.99
CA LYS A 57 -7.54 -14.33 28.45
C LYS A 57 -8.81 -14.83 29.13
N LEU A 58 -9.98 -14.33 28.72
CA LEU A 58 -11.26 -14.79 29.28
C LEU A 58 -11.61 -16.23 28.86
N LEU A 59 -11.24 -16.62 27.64
CA LEU A 59 -11.42 -17.99 27.16
C LEU A 59 -10.54 -19.00 27.90
N GLU A 60 -9.34 -18.60 28.33
CA GLU A 60 -8.44 -19.42 29.16
C GLU A 60 -9.00 -19.69 30.55
N GLY A 61 -9.85 -18.82 31.08
CA GLY A 61 -10.47 -18.91 32.42
C GLY A 61 -11.59 -19.94 32.59
N LYS A 62 -11.90 -20.77 31.57
CA LYS A 62 -12.82 -21.94 31.60
C LYS A 62 -14.28 -21.69 32.01
N ASP A 63 -14.80 -20.50 31.90
CA ASP A 63 -16.25 -20.26 32.06
C ASP A 63 -17.01 -20.73 30.81
N ILE A 64 -17.45 -21.99 30.81
CA ILE A 64 -18.11 -22.67 29.69
C ILE A 64 -19.37 -21.92 29.22
N SER A 65 -20.06 -21.22 30.12
CA SER A 65 -21.32 -20.52 29.81
C SER A 65 -21.14 -19.33 28.86
N ARG A 66 -19.92 -18.78 28.78
CA ARG A 66 -19.60 -17.59 27.97
C ARG A 66 -18.70 -17.89 26.76
N VAL A 67 -18.25 -19.13 26.56
CA VAL A 67 -17.29 -19.49 25.51
C VAL A 67 -17.82 -19.14 24.11
N SER A 68 -19.10 -19.43 23.81
CA SER A 68 -19.69 -19.14 22.49
C SER A 68 -19.64 -17.64 22.19
N LEU A 69 -20.17 -16.82 23.10
CA LEU A 69 -20.23 -15.36 22.93
C LEU A 69 -18.82 -14.74 22.83
N LEU A 70 -17.87 -15.20 23.66
CA LEU A 70 -16.48 -14.70 23.60
C LEU A 70 -15.78 -15.08 22.30
N SER A 71 -16.07 -16.28 21.78
CA SER A 71 -15.56 -16.73 20.49
C SER A 71 -16.11 -15.89 19.34
N GLU A 72 -17.41 -15.59 19.33
CA GLU A 72 -18.03 -14.71 18.34
C GLU A 72 -17.45 -13.28 18.39
N LYS A 73 -17.28 -12.73 19.60
CA LYS A 73 -16.65 -11.42 19.79
C LYS A 73 -15.21 -11.41 19.26
N LYS A 74 -14.43 -12.44 19.55
CA LYS A 74 -13.06 -12.57 19.04
C LYS A 74 -13.02 -12.60 17.52
N ILE A 75 -13.92 -13.38 16.88
CA ILE A 75 -14.02 -13.46 15.42
C ILE A 75 -14.38 -12.09 14.83
N ALA A 76 -15.37 -11.40 15.41
CA ALA A 76 -15.77 -10.07 14.94
C ALA A 76 -14.63 -9.04 15.03
N PHE A 77 -13.83 -9.08 16.09
CA PHE A 77 -12.63 -8.24 16.19
C PHE A 77 -11.53 -8.65 15.20
N GLN A 78 -11.37 -9.95 14.92
CA GLN A 78 -10.40 -10.43 13.93
C GLN A 78 -10.79 -9.99 12.52
N ASP A 79 -12.06 -10.10 12.15
CA ASP A 79 -12.57 -9.65 10.85
C ASP A 79 -12.33 -8.13 10.66
N ASN A 80 -12.60 -7.33 11.72
CA ASN A 80 -12.31 -5.91 11.70
C ASN A 80 -10.81 -5.61 11.62
N LEU A 81 -9.98 -6.36 12.32
CA LEU A 81 -8.52 -6.23 12.25
C LEU A 81 -8.02 -6.45 10.82
N ASP A 82 -8.55 -7.46 10.11
CA ASP A 82 -8.17 -7.75 8.73
C ASP A 82 -8.60 -6.62 7.77
N ILE A 83 -9.78 -6.02 7.98
CA ILE A 83 -10.23 -4.85 7.23
C ILE A 83 -9.29 -3.65 7.47
N TRP A 84 -9.01 -3.32 8.74
CA TRP A 84 -8.14 -2.20 9.08
C TRP A 84 -6.71 -2.40 8.63
N ASN A 85 -6.18 -3.63 8.67
CA ASN A 85 -4.86 -3.94 8.13
C ASN A 85 -4.80 -3.72 6.63
N MET A 86 -5.84 -4.09 5.88
CA MET A 86 -5.90 -3.84 4.44
C MET A 86 -5.89 -2.34 4.15
N PHE A 87 -6.70 -1.54 4.87
CA PHE A 87 -6.65 -0.07 4.77
C PHE A 87 -5.26 0.47 5.09
N GLY A 88 -4.65 -0.03 6.16
CA GLY A 88 -3.30 0.37 6.57
C GLY A 88 -2.27 0.09 5.49
N HIS A 89 -2.32 -1.06 4.83
CA HIS A 89 -1.40 -1.39 3.73
C HIS A 89 -1.57 -0.44 2.54
N ILE A 90 -2.82 -0.12 2.16
CA ILE A 90 -3.12 0.81 1.07
C ILE A 90 -2.59 2.21 1.43
N GLN A 91 -2.92 2.68 2.63
CA GLN A 91 -2.53 4.01 3.11
C GLN A 91 -1.02 4.18 3.22
N MET A 92 -0.32 3.20 3.77
CA MET A 92 1.15 3.21 3.85
C MET A 92 1.79 3.24 2.47
N ALA A 93 1.31 2.41 1.53
CA ALA A 93 1.80 2.39 0.17
C ALA A 93 1.60 3.74 -0.53
N SER A 94 0.44 4.39 -0.36
CA SER A 94 0.16 5.72 -0.91
C SER A 94 1.10 6.79 -0.35
N ILE A 95 1.31 6.81 0.97
CA ILE A 95 2.26 7.72 1.63
C ILE A 95 3.68 7.53 1.08
N GLU A 96 4.13 6.28 0.97
CA GLU A 96 5.46 5.97 0.44
C GLU A 96 5.62 6.45 -1.01
N MET A 97 4.63 6.23 -1.87
CA MET A 97 4.68 6.70 -3.26
C MET A 97 4.76 8.22 -3.35
N LYS A 98 3.98 8.96 -2.57
CA LYS A 98 4.05 10.43 -2.52
C LYS A 98 5.41 10.93 -2.01
N GLN A 99 5.98 10.24 -1.00
CA GLN A 99 7.31 10.57 -0.52
C GLN A 99 8.38 10.34 -1.59
N TYR A 100 8.29 9.21 -2.34
CA TYR A 100 9.23 8.96 -3.44
C TYR A 100 9.03 9.94 -4.59
N THR A 101 7.79 10.21 -5.00
CA THR A 101 7.49 11.25 -6.01
C THR A 101 8.10 12.59 -5.63
N LYS A 102 7.94 13.00 -4.36
CA LYS A 102 8.55 14.23 -3.85
C LYS A 102 10.08 14.20 -3.96
N LYS A 103 10.73 13.14 -3.45
CA LYS A 103 12.18 13.02 -3.47
C LYS A 103 12.73 12.99 -4.90
N ILE A 104 12.15 12.16 -5.77
CA ILE A 104 12.54 12.02 -7.18
C ILE A 104 12.40 13.36 -7.92
N SER A 105 11.31 14.10 -7.67
CA SER A 105 11.04 15.38 -8.34
C SER A 105 11.86 16.55 -7.78
N MET A 106 12.16 16.54 -6.48
CA MET A 106 12.85 17.67 -5.83
C MET A 106 14.38 17.53 -5.83
N ASP A 107 14.89 16.35 -6.04
CA ASP A 107 16.33 16.09 -6.00
C ASP A 107 17.01 16.61 -7.28
N ASN A 108 18.10 17.34 -7.10
CA ASN A 108 18.93 17.85 -8.21
C ASN A 108 20.09 16.89 -8.53
N ASP A 109 20.42 15.97 -7.62
CA ASP A 109 21.45 14.97 -7.81
C ASP A 109 20.89 13.71 -8.50
N ASN A 110 21.49 13.36 -9.65
CA ASN A 110 21.04 12.20 -10.41
C ASN A 110 21.21 10.89 -9.65
N TRP A 111 22.29 10.73 -8.88
CA TRP A 111 22.53 9.50 -8.12
C TRP A 111 21.47 9.31 -7.04
N SER A 112 21.24 10.34 -6.23
CA SER A 112 20.21 10.32 -5.18
C SER A 112 18.82 10.08 -5.77
N ARG A 113 18.50 10.68 -6.93
CA ARG A 113 17.24 10.44 -7.65
C ARG A 113 17.10 8.97 -8.04
N HIS A 114 18.13 8.33 -8.59
CA HIS A 114 18.07 6.92 -8.94
C HIS A 114 17.90 6.01 -7.71
N GLU A 115 18.57 6.32 -6.60
CA GLU A 115 18.36 5.59 -5.34
C GLU A 115 16.90 5.68 -4.87
N ASN A 116 16.26 6.85 -4.99
CA ASN A 116 14.85 7.02 -4.66
C ASN A 116 13.91 6.26 -5.63
N ILE A 117 14.24 6.20 -6.93
CA ILE A 117 13.49 5.39 -7.91
C ILE A 117 13.57 3.90 -7.57
N LYS A 118 14.77 3.39 -7.23
CA LYS A 118 14.97 2.01 -6.79
C LYS A 118 14.15 1.67 -5.55
N ALA A 119 14.20 2.57 -4.57
CA ALA A 119 13.43 2.40 -3.35
C ALA A 119 11.92 2.38 -3.62
N ALA A 120 11.43 3.23 -4.52
CA ALA A 120 10.03 3.23 -4.96
C ALA A 120 9.64 1.89 -5.61
N TYR A 121 10.44 1.37 -6.52
CA TYR A 121 10.17 0.10 -7.21
C TYR A 121 10.18 -1.09 -6.23
N THR A 122 11.12 -1.11 -5.29
CA THR A 122 11.16 -2.12 -4.23
C THR A 122 9.91 -2.05 -3.36
N SER A 123 9.51 -0.85 -2.96
CA SER A 123 8.27 -0.63 -2.19
C SER A 123 7.03 -1.10 -2.96
N ILE A 124 6.89 -0.75 -4.24
CA ILE A 124 5.79 -1.23 -5.09
C ILE A 124 5.75 -2.75 -5.13
N TYR A 125 6.89 -3.41 -5.31
CA TYR A 125 6.97 -4.88 -5.36
C TYR A 125 6.47 -5.53 -4.07
N GLU A 126 6.89 -5.05 -2.92
CA GLU A 126 6.54 -5.63 -1.61
C GLU A 126 5.11 -5.26 -1.19
N THR A 127 4.73 -3.99 -1.34
CA THR A 127 3.41 -3.52 -0.87
C THR A 127 2.27 -4.05 -1.74
N SER A 128 2.46 -4.16 -3.07
CA SER A 128 1.45 -4.75 -3.96
C SER A 128 1.08 -6.18 -3.55
N LYS A 129 2.05 -7.02 -3.16
CA LYS A 129 1.80 -8.37 -2.66
C LYS A 129 0.97 -8.34 -1.38
N ASN A 130 1.38 -7.53 -0.40
CA ASN A 130 0.69 -7.44 0.89
C ASN A 130 -0.76 -6.97 0.73
N ILE A 131 -1.01 -6.02 -0.18
CA ILE A 131 -2.36 -5.52 -0.48
C ILE A 131 -3.20 -6.59 -1.17
N ILE A 132 -2.66 -7.33 -2.14
CA ILE A 132 -3.37 -8.45 -2.81
C ILE A 132 -3.79 -9.50 -1.78
N ASP A 133 -2.90 -9.88 -0.87
CA ASP A 133 -3.15 -10.90 0.15
C ASP A 133 -4.17 -10.43 1.19
N SER A 134 -4.07 -9.19 1.69
CA SER A 134 -5.01 -8.61 2.64
C SER A 134 -6.40 -8.41 2.02
N THR A 135 -6.47 -7.98 0.76
CA THR A 135 -7.74 -7.85 0.03
C THR A 135 -8.44 -9.20 -0.13
N ALA A 136 -7.69 -10.28 -0.37
CA ALA A 136 -8.28 -11.62 -0.45
C ALA A 136 -8.95 -12.05 0.87
N LYS A 137 -8.35 -11.73 2.01
CA LYS A 137 -8.92 -12.01 3.34
C LYS A 137 -10.23 -11.24 3.55
N VAL A 138 -10.24 -9.95 3.19
CA VAL A 138 -11.45 -9.11 3.32
C VAL A 138 -12.56 -9.58 2.40
N ILE A 139 -12.28 -9.96 1.16
CA ILE A 139 -13.26 -10.55 0.25
C ILE A 139 -13.86 -11.83 0.87
N LYS A 140 -13.03 -12.72 1.44
CA LYS A 140 -13.50 -13.92 2.11
C LYS A 140 -14.44 -13.59 3.27
N PHE A 141 -14.10 -12.62 4.10
CA PHE A 141 -14.93 -12.12 5.20
C PHE A 141 -16.30 -11.65 4.70
N VAL A 142 -16.34 -10.79 3.69
CA VAL A 142 -17.61 -10.23 3.16
C VAL A 142 -18.48 -11.35 2.58
N VAL A 143 -17.92 -12.22 1.75
CA VAL A 143 -18.68 -13.33 1.13
C VAL A 143 -19.25 -14.29 2.18
N SER A 144 -18.51 -14.57 3.26
CA SER A 144 -18.94 -15.51 4.30
C SER A 144 -19.99 -14.93 5.25
N ASN A 145 -19.96 -13.62 5.52
CA ASN A 145 -20.82 -13.01 6.54
C ASN A 145 -21.94 -12.14 5.95
N TYR A 146 -21.78 -11.70 4.71
CA TYR A 146 -22.71 -10.80 4.02
C TYR A 146 -22.95 -11.26 2.57
N PRO A 147 -23.59 -12.43 2.36
CA PRO A 147 -23.73 -13.03 1.02
C PRO A 147 -24.51 -12.15 0.02
N ASN A 148 -25.33 -11.23 0.51
CA ASN A 148 -26.09 -10.29 -0.30
C ASN A 148 -25.29 -9.02 -0.68
N ILE A 149 -24.07 -8.85 -0.17
CA ILE A 149 -23.23 -7.71 -0.52
C ILE A 149 -22.38 -8.07 -1.74
N ASP A 150 -22.54 -7.27 -2.79
CA ASP A 150 -21.72 -7.43 -3.99
C ASP A 150 -20.29 -6.99 -3.75
N CYS A 151 -19.36 -7.92 -3.95
CA CYS A 151 -17.91 -7.71 -3.90
C CYS A 151 -17.27 -7.57 -5.28
N ALA A 152 -18.04 -7.45 -6.36
CA ALA A 152 -17.49 -7.44 -7.72
C ALA A 152 -16.44 -6.35 -7.89
N THR A 153 -16.74 -5.12 -7.51
CA THR A 153 -15.81 -3.99 -7.58
C THR A 153 -14.49 -4.28 -6.85
N LEU A 154 -14.54 -4.78 -5.62
CA LEU A 154 -13.33 -5.10 -4.87
C LEU A 154 -12.52 -6.24 -5.51
N LYS A 155 -13.20 -7.26 -6.04
CA LYS A 155 -12.55 -8.36 -6.77
C LYS A 155 -11.87 -7.86 -8.04
N ASP A 156 -12.51 -6.95 -8.77
CA ASP A 156 -11.97 -6.41 -10.01
C ASP A 156 -10.76 -5.51 -9.75
N ARG A 157 -10.81 -4.65 -8.73
CA ARG A 157 -9.63 -3.83 -8.32
C ARG A 157 -8.47 -4.69 -7.83
N ARG A 158 -8.74 -5.79 -7.11
CA ARG A 158 -7.71 -6.76 -6.75
C ARG A 158 -7.08 -7.42 -7.98
N LYS A 159 -7.87 -7.80 -9.00
CA LYS A 159 -7.37 -8.36 -10.26
C LYS A 159 -6.50 -7.35 -11.01
N GLU A 160 -6.91 -6.10 -11.03
CA GLU A 160 -6.17 -5.01 -11.66
C GLU A 160 -4.79 -4.84 -11.02
N LEU A 161 -4.73 -4.78 -9.68
CA LEU A 161 -3.47 -4.76 -8.96
C LEU A 161 -2.60 -5.99 -9.24
N THR A 162 -3.21 -7.17 -9.37
CA THR A 162 -2.51 -8.41 -9.72
C THR A 162 -1.90 -8.30 -11.12
N LYS A 163 -2.68 -7.85 -12.12
CA LYS A 163 -2.19 -7.63 -13.49
C LYS A 163 -1.07 -6.58 -13.55
N PHE A 164 -1.24 -5.45 -12.85
CA PHE A 164 -0.20 -4.44 -12.75
C PHE A 164 1.12 -5.04 -12.25
N ARG A 165 1.06 -5.85 -11.17
CA ARG A 165 2.21 -6.51 -10.59
C ARG A 165 2.85 -7.54 -11.55
N GLU A 166 2.03 -8.30 -12.28
CA GLU A 166 2.48 -9.29 -13.26
C GLU A 166 3.12 -8.60 -14.48
N ASN A 167 2.50 -7.56 -15.01
CA ASN A 167 3.01 -6.81 -16.17
C ASN A 167 4.36 -6.13 -15.88
N ASN A 168 4.59 -5.73 -14.65
CA ASN A 168 5.82 -5.05 -14.22
C ASN A 168 6.78 -5.98 -13.47
N ALA A 169 6.51 -7.31 -13.43
CA ALA A 169 7.23 -8.26 -12.59
C ALA A 169 8.74 -8.27 -12.85
N ASP A 170 9.15 -8.28 -14.11
CA ASP A 170 10.57 -8.36 -14.47
C ASP A 170 11.31 -7.09 -14.05
N THR A 171 10.75 -5.92 -14.31
CA THR A 171 11.34 -4.63 -13.91
C THR A 171 11.46 -4.52 -12.39
N LEU A 172 10.37 -4.77 -11.67
CA LEU A 172 10.32 -4.66 -10.22
C LEU A 172 11.22 -5.69 -9.53
N LYS A 173 11.20 -6.95 -10.01
CA LYS A 173 11.99 -8.05 -9.45
C LYS A 173 13.48 -7.88 -9.72
N ASN A 174 13.86 -7.45 -10.92
CA ASN A 174 15.25 -7.25 -11.29
C ASN A 174 15.86 -6.14 -10.44
N ILE A 175 15.18 -5.00 -10.29
CA ILE A 175 15.65 -3.90 -9.45
C ILE A 175 15.75 -4.34 -7.99
N ARG A 176 14.73 -5.02 -7.45
CA ARG A 176 14.77 -5.55 -6.09
C ARG A 176 15.95 -6.51 -5.86
N ASN A 177 16.12 -7.48 -6.75
CA ASN A 177 17.13 -8.54 -6.54
C ASN A 177 18.55 -8.05 -6.79
N THR A 178 18.78 -7.26 -7.81
CA THR A 178 20.14 -6.83 -8.20
C THR A 178 20.66 -5.70 -7.34
N ILE A 179 19.79 -4.82 -6.86
CA ILE A 179 20.20 -3.57 -6.23
C ILE A 179 19.91 -3.52 -4.73
N SER A 180 18.82 -4.14 -4.25
CA SER A 180 18.38 -4.02 -2.87
C SER A 180 18.67 -5.23 -2.00
N ALA A 181 18.54 -6.46 -2.52
CA ALA A 181 18.66 -7.68 -1.73
C ALA A 181 20.04 -8.36 -1.83
N HIS A 182 20.62 -8.32 -3.01
CA HIS A 182 21.94 -8.91 -3.28
C HIS A 182 22.68 -7.93 -4.16
N ARG A 183 23.59 -7.16 -3.57
CA ARG A 183 24.51 -6.36 -4.38
C ARG A 183 25.25 -7.32 -5.31
N ASP A 184 25.03 -7.17 -6.62
CA ASP A 184 25.77 -7.94 -7.60
C ASP A 184 27.26 -7.73 -7.34
N LYS A 185 28.06 -8.80 -7.49
CA LYS A 185 29.51 -8.70 -7.32
C LYS A 185 30.14 -7.81 -8.39
N ASP A 186 29.46 -7.66 -9.53
CA ASP A 186 29.88 -6.78 -10.61
C ASP A 186 29.21 -5.41 -10.49
N VAL A 187 30.02 -4.43 -10.09
CA VAL A 187 29.60 -3.03 -9.93
C VAL A 187 29.15 -2.41 -11.25
N THR A 188 29.66 -2.90 -12.40
CA THR A 188 29.27 -2.38 -13.72
C THR A 188 27.81 -2.72 -14.02
N VAL A 189 27.33 -3.90 -13.67
CA VAL A 189 25.93 -4.31 -13.80
C VAL A 189 25.02 -3.40 -12.96
N GLN A 190 25.45 -3.03 -11.77
CA GLN A 190 24.68 -2.11 -10.91
C GLN A 190 24.60 -0.71 -11.52
N ILE A 191 25.71 -0.21 -12.03
CA ILE A 191 25.78 1.11 -12.67
C ILE A 191 24.90 1.13 -13.93
N ASP A 192 25.02 0.12 -14.80
CA ASP A 192 24.22 0.02 -16.02
C ASP A 192 22.72 -0.02 -15.73
N MET A 193 22.29 -0.75 -14.71
CA MET A 193 20.88 -0.78 -14.29
C MET A 193 20.41 0.59 -13.78
N ILE A 194 21.24 1.28 -13.01
CA ILE A 194 20.92 2.62 -12.51
C ILE A 194 20.79 3.61 -13.67
N GLU A 195 21.70 3.56 -14.63
CA GLU A 195 21.72 4.47 -15.79
C GLU A 195 20.57 4.23 -16.78
N ASN A 196 20.00 3.02 -16.80
CA ASN A 196 18.90 2.65 -17.70
C ASN A 196 17.49 2.92 -17.14
N VAL A 197 17.36 3.38 -15.89
CA VAL A 197 16.04 3.75 -15.34
C VAL A 197 15.75 5.21 -15.64
N HIS A 198 14.78 5.45 -16.54
CA HIS A 198 14.36 6.80 -16.91
C HIS A 198 13.40 7.42 -15.88
N LEU A 199 13.54 8.72 -15.66
CA LEU A 199 12.68 9.51 -14.77
C LEU A 199 11.20 9.40 -15.18
N SER A 200 10.94 9.47 -16.49
CA SER A 200 9.60 9.35 -17.07
C SER A 200 8.95 8.04 -16.73
N ASP A 201 9.67 6.93 -16.89
CA ASP A 201 9.15 5.59 -16.64
C ASP A 201 8.85 5.37 -15.16
N ALA A 202 9.72 5.90 -14.29
CA ALA A 202 9.53 5.81 -12.85
C ALA A 202 8.29 6.59 -12.37
N LEU A 203 8.13 7.84 -12.82
CA LEU A 203 6.98 8.64 -12.44
C LEU A 203 5.67 8.08 -13.00
N LEU A 204 5.69 7.52 -14.22
CA LEU A 204 4.54 6.85 -14.83
C LEU A 204 4.13 5.63 -14.01
N LEU A 205 5.09 4.75 -13.68
CA LEU A 205 4.82 3.53 -12.90
C LEU A 205 4.28 3.86 -11.49
N ILE A 206 4.85 4.87 -10.83
CA ILE A 206 4.36 5.33 -9.53
C ILE A 206 2.93 5.87 -9.66
N SER A 207 2.65 6.68 -10.68
CA SER A 207 1.33 7.26 -10.90
C SER A 207 0.27 6.20 -11.19
N GLU A 208 0.59 5.20 -12.02
CA GLU A 208 -0.30 4.06 -12.29
C GLU A 208 -0.59 3.27 -11.00
N TYR A 209 0.43 3.00 -10.19
CA TYR A 209 0.25 2.33 -8.92
C TYR A 209 -0.62 3.13 -7.94
N GLU A 210 -0.38 4.45 -7.80
CA GLU A 210 -1.20 5.32 -6.95
C GLU A 210 -2.66 5.38 -7.41
N GLN A 211 -2.92 5.39 -8.72
CA GLN A 211 -4.27 5.33 -9.24
C GLN A 211 -4.98 4.04 -8.79
N ILE A 212 -4.33 2.89 -8.93
CA ILE A 212 -4.87 1.60 -8.49
C ILE A 212 -5.13 1.59 -6.98
N LEU A 213 -4.22 2.15 -6.17
CA LEU A 213 -4.40 2.26 -4.72
C LEU A 213 -5.63 3.11 -4.35
N ASN A 214 -5.82 4.25 -5.01
CA ASN A 214 -6.96 5.13 -4.78
C ASN A 214 -8.29 4.45 -5.12
N GLU A 215 -8.35 3.76 -6.26
CA GLU A 215 -9.54 3.02 -6.69
C GLU A 215 -9.85 1.84 -5.76
N LEU A 216 -8.81 1.15 -5.30
CA LEU A 216 -8.96 0.07 -4.32
C LEU A 216 -9.43 0.61 -2.96
N GLY A 217 -8.86 1.73 -2.50
CA GLY A 217 -9.28 2.41 -1.27
C GLY A 217 -10.75 2.82 -1.31
N GLY A 218 -11.22 3.36 -2.46
CA GLY A 218 -12.63 3.67 -2.70
C GLY A 218 -13.53 2.43 -2.63
N ALA A 219 -13.11 1.31 -3.23
CA ALA A 219 -13.86 0.06 -3.21
C ALA A 219 -13.97 -0.59 -1.81
N VAL A 220 -13.00 -0.32 -0.92
CA VAL A 220 -12.98 -0.86 0.45
C VAL A 220 -13.78 0.00 1.43
N SER A 221 -13.90 1.28 1.17
CA SER A 221 -14.54 2.23 2.10
C SER A 221 -15.93 1.78 2.60
N PRO A 222 -16.86 1.26 1.76
CA PRO A 222 -18.14 0.73 2.23
C PRO A 222 -18.00 -0.49 3.17
N ILE A 223 -16.96 -1.31 2.99
CA ILE A 223 -16.73 -2.54 3.77
C ILE A 223 -16.33 -2.22 5.21
N LYS A 224 -15.69 -1.09 5.44
CA LYS A 224 -15.39 -0.58 6.78
C LYS A 224 -16.67 -0.49 7.65
N GLN A 225 -17.75 -0.01 7.08
CA GLN A 225 -19.03 0.11 7.80
C GLN A 225 -19.63 -1.25 8.15
N LEU A 226 -19.47 -2.26 7.28
CA LEU A 226 -19.92 -3.63 7.57
C LEU A 226 -19.19 -4.23 8.77
N GLY A 227 -17.89 -4.02 8.84
CA GLY A 227 -17.07 -4.45 9.99
C GLY A 227 -17.54 -3.80 11.30
N ILE A 228 -17.78 -2.50 11.30
CA ILE A 228 -18.29 -1.76 12.46
C ILE A 228 -19.68 -2.27 12.87
N SER A 229 -20.59 -2.44 11.90
CA SER A 229 -21.95 -2.94 12.17
C SER A 229 -21.93 -4.34 12.76
N ARG A 230 -21.01 -5.22 12.32
CA ARG A 230 -20.84 -6.54 12.91
C ARG A 230 -20.40 -6.48 14.37
N LEU A 231 -19.46 -5.60 14.71
CA LEU A 231 -19.10 -5.39 16.11
C LEU A 231 -20.31 -4.95 16.92
N GLN A 232 -21.08 -3.98 16.44
CA GLN A 232 -22.27 -3.50 17.12
C GLN A 232 -23.30 -4.63 17.35
N SER A 233 -23.54 -5.51 16.36
CA SER A 233 -24.49 -6.62 16.49
C SER A 233 -24.06 -7.68 17.51
N VAL A 234 -22.79 -7.84 17.79
CA VAL A 234 -22.26 -8.81 18.75
C VAL A 234 -22.15 -8.22 20.16
N PHE A 235 -22.21 -6.89 20.29
CA PHE A 235 -22.10 -6.19 21.59
C PHE A 235 -23.44 -5.57 22.06
N GLY A 236 -24.42 -5.41 21.16
CA GLY A 236 -25.79 -4.98 21.48
C GLY A 236 -26.61 -6.13 21.99
#